data_48fda5156a3387b06bea37802e9cac89
#
_entry.id   48fda5156a3387b06bea37802e9cac89
#
_cell.length_a   1.000
_cell.length_b   1.000
_cell.length_c   1.000
_cell.angle_alpha   90.00
_cell.angle_beta   90.00
_cell.angle_gamma   90.00
#
_symmetry.space_group_name_H-M   'P 1'
#
loop_
_entity.id
_entity.type
_entity.pdbx_description
1 polymer ?
#
loop_
_entity_poly.entity_id
_entity_poly.type
_entity_poly.pdbx_seq_one_letter_code
_entity_poly.pdbx_strand_id
1 'polypeptide(L)'
;KTLDEKWVPVDLYVGGAEHAVLHLLYARFWHKVLFDLGHVSTVEPFQRLFNQGYIQAYAFTDQRGVYVEASEVVERDGRWYLGDEPVNREYGKMGKSLRNVVTPDGIYTEYGADTLRLYEMFMGPLDASRPWNTTDIVGVHRFLQRLWRNLVEEDTGDLHVADAPADEETRRLLHRTIDAVR
;
A
#
# COMPACT_ATOMS: atom_id res chain seq x y z
N LYS A 1 20.51 31.86 5.74
CA LYS A 1 20.44 30.51 5.17
C LYS A 1 19.10 30.32 4.54
N THR A 2 19.10 29.87 3.31
CA THR A 2 17.93 29.72 2.46
C THR A 2 17.17 28.43 2.82
N LEU A 3 15.92 28.32 2.38
CA LEU A 3 15.10 27.14 2.66
C LEU A 3 15.70 25.85 2.06
N ASP A 4 16.43 25.97 0.94
CA ASP A 4 17.09 24.84 0.32
C ASP A 4 18.16 24.22 1.22
N GLU A 5 19.00 24.99 1.90
CA GLU A 5 20.01 24.47 2.85
C GLU A 5 19.39 23.65 4.00
N LYS A 6 18.10 23.84 4.28
CA LYS A 6 17.36 23.14 5.31
C LYS A 6 16.66 21.88 4.80
N TRP A 7 16.17 21.91 3.57
CA TRP A 7 15.29 20.88 3.05
C TRP A 7 15.90 20.02 1.92
N VAL A 8 17.07 20.43 1.40
CA VAL A 8 17.74 19.75 0.29
C VAL A 8 19.17 19.38 0.73
N PRO A 9 19.69 18.20 0.38
CA PRO A 9 19.04 17.16 -0.43
C PRO A 9 17.96 16.43 0.37
N VAL A 10 16.93 15.95 -0.31
CA VAL A 10 15.86 15.14 0.31
C VAL A 10 16.45 13.84 0.85
N ASP A 11 16.17 13.51 2.11
CA ASP A 11 16.78 12.35 2.78
C ASP A 11 16.34 11.01 2.18
N LEU A 12 15.05 10.87 1.89
CA LEU A 12 14.46 9.68 1.30
C LEU A 12 13.42 10.05 0.26
N TYR A 13 13.60 9.58 -0.96
CA TYR A 13 12.66 9.77 -2.06
C TYR A 13 12.05 8.42 -2.46
N VAL A 14 10.73 8.29 -2.31
CA VAL A 14 10.01 7.06 -2.58
C VAL A 14 9.23 7.19 -3.88
N GLY A 15 9.41 6.25 -4.80
CA GLY A 15 8.70 6.25 -6.07
C GLY A 15 9.01 5.02 -6.91
N GLY A 16 8.09 4.67 -7.82
CA GLY A 16 8.23 3.48 -8.67
C GLY A 16 9.41 3.57 -9.63
N ALA A 17 9.97 2.42 -9.98
CA ALA A 17 11.09 2.30 -10.90
C ALA A 17 10.78 2.86 -12.32
N GLU A 18 9.50 2.96 -12.70
CA GLU A 18 9.04 3.57 -13.95
C GLU A 18 9.42 5.05 -14.09
N HIS A 19 9.68 5.73 -12.98
CA HIS A 19 10.10 7.14 -12.99
C HIS A 19 11.59 7.33 -13.23
N ALA A 20 12.39 6.26 -13.28
CA ALA A 20 13.83 6.34 -13.45
C ALA A 20 14.25 7.03 -14.76
N VAL A 21 13.57 6.73 -15.87
CA VAL A 21 13.95 7.23 -17.20
C VAL A 21 13.42 8.63 -17.50
N LEU A 22 12.32 9.06 -16.90
CA LEU A 22 11.72 10.34 -17.20
C LEU A 22 11.86 11.33 -16.03
N HIS A 23 11.06 11.16 -14.98
CA HIS A 23 10.99 12.11 -13.87
C HIS A 23 12.34 12.28 -13.15
N LEU A 24 13.00 11.18 -12.80
CA LEU A 24 14.25 11.25 -12.02
C LEU A 24 15.40 11.84 -12.82
N LEU A 25 15.49 11.59 -14.13
CA LEU A 25 16.48 12.23 -15.00
C LEU A 25 16.22 13.73 -15.11
N TYR A 26 14.96 14.15 -15.28
CA TYR A 26 14.61 15.56 -15.32
C TYR A 26 14.91 16.27 -14.00
N ALA A 27 14.47 15.70 -12.89
CA ALA A 27 14.70 16.27 -11.56
C ALA A 27 16.20 16.47 -11.29
N ARG A 28 17.00 15.44 -11.57
CA ARG A 28 18.46 15.49 -11.38
C ARG A 28 19.13 16.47 -12.34
N PHE A 29 18.74 16.48 -13.62
CA PHE A 29 19.30 17.40 -14.60
C PHE A 29 19.06 18.86 -14.21
N TRP A 30 17.81 19.23 -13.91
CA TRP A 30 17.48 20.60 -13.50
C TRP A 30 18.13 20.98 -12.18
N HIS A 31 18.21 20.08 -11.22
CA HIS A 31 18.90 20.35 -9.97
C HIS A 31 20.38 20.69 -10.19
N LYS A 32 21.06 19.94 -11.07
CA LYS A 32 22.46 20.22 -11.43
C LYS A 32 22.62 21.57 -12.14
N VAL A 33 21.72 21.91 -13.05
CA VAL A 33 21.72 23.24 -13.68
C VAL A 33 21.55 24.34 -12.63
N LEU A 34 20.64 24.19 -11.69
CA LEU A 34 20.44 25.17 -10.61
C LEU A 34 21.64 25.23 -9.67
N PHE A 35 22.32 24.13 -9.44
CA PHE A 35 23.55 24.10 -8.67
C PHE A 35 24.69 24.85 -9.38
N ASP A 36 24.89 24.60 -10.66
CA ASP A 36 25.90 25.28 -11.48
C ASP A 36 25.66 26.81 -11.57
N LEU A 37 24.37 27.21 -11.51
CA LEU A 37 23.98 28.63 -11.47
C LEU A 37 24.00 29.24 -10.07
N GLY A 38 24.31 28.46 -9.03
CA GLY A 38 24.40 28.93 -7.64
C GLY A 38 23.04 29.15 -6.94
N HIS A 39 21.96 28.56 -7.46
CA HIS A 39 20.62 28.71 -6.89
C HIS A 39 20.28 27.67 -5.80
N VAL A 40 20.96 26.53 -5.79
CA VAL A 40 20.83 25.49 -4.76
C VAL A 40 22.18 25.11 -4.16
N SER A 41 22.18 24.59 -2.94
CA SER A 41 23.39 24.35 -2.15
C SER A 41 24.01 22.96 -2.34
N THR A 42 23.29 22.02 -2.98
CA THR A 42 23.70 20.63 -3.12
C THR A 42 23.77 20.17 -4.57
N VAL A 43 24.70 19.26 -4.87
CA VAL A 43 24.93 18.71 -6.22
C VAL A 43 23.83 17.74 -6.63
N GLU A 44 23.29 17.01 -5.66
CA GLU A 44 22.26 15.98 -5.90
C GLU A 44 20.96 16.34 -5.16
N PRO A 45 19.78 16.11 -5.79
CA PRO A 45 18.49 16.44 -5.18
C PRO A 45 18.08 15.48 -4.09
N PHE A 46 18.48 14.19 -4.17
CA PHE A 46 18.08 13.11 -3.29
C PHE A 46 19.29 12.38 -2.72
N GLN A 47 19.26 12.07 -1.42
CA GLN A 47 20.30 11.27 -0.79
C GLN A 47 20.07 9.77 -1.02
N ARG A 48 18.83 9.34 -0.95
CA ARG A 48 18.44 7.94 -1.11
C ARG A 48 17.15 7.83 -1.91
N LEU A 49 17.17 6.98 -2.93
CA LEU A 49 15.98 6.56 -3.67
C LEU A 49 15.52 5.19 -3.17
N PHE A 50 14.23 5.04 -2.95
CA PHE A 50 13.60 3.77 -2.63
C PHE A 50 12.48 3.49 -3.63
N ASN A 51 12.63 2.41 -4.41
CA ASN A 51 11.60 1.97 -5.34
C ASN A 51 10.74 0.90 -4.68
N GLN A 52 9.44 1.16 -4.54
CA GLN A 52 8.50 0.17 -4.07
C GLN A 52 8.21 -0.88 -5.15
N GLY A 53 7.83 -2.09 -4.70
CA GLY A 53 7.32 -3.14 -5.57
C GLY A 53 5.95 -2.80 -6.16
N TYR A 54 5.52 -3.58 -7.14
CA TYR A 54 4.20 -3.40 -7.75
C TYR A 54 3.13 -4.17 -6.99
N ILE A 55 1.97 -3.54 -6.82
CA ILE A 55 0.74 -4.27 -6.53
C ILE A 55 0.26 -4.85 -7.86
N GLN A 56 0.12 -6.17 -7.88
CA GLN A 56 -0.23 -6.94 -9.07
C GLN A 56 -1.63 -7.52 -8.93
N ALA A 57 -2.30 -7.78 -10.05
CA ALA A 57 -3.62 -8.39 -10.08
C ALA A 57 -3.77 -9.27 -11.30
N TYR A 58 -4.80 -10.13 -11.28
CA TYR A 58 -5.20 -10.85 -12.48
C TYR A 58 -5.97 -9.93 -13.41
N ALA A 59 -5.65 -10.01 -14.70
CA ALA A 59 -6.42 -9.43 -15.78
C ALA A 59 -7.04 -10.57 -16.62
N PHE A 60 -8.15 -10.27 -17.28
CA PHE A 60 -8.88 -11.25 -18.06
C PHE A 60 -9.13 -10.74 -19.47
N THR A 61 -9.00 -11.62 -20.47
CA THR A 61 -9.29 -11.31 -21.87
C THR A 61 -10.36 -12.25 -22.42
N ASP A 62 -11.21 -11.71 -23.29
CA ASP A 62 -12.14 -12.52 -24.08
C ASP A 62 -11.38 -13.33 -25.13
N GLN A 63 -12.10 -14.12 -25.93
CA GLN A 63 -11.52 -14.98 -26.97
C GLN A 63 -10.85 -14.19 -28.12
N ARG A 64 -11.13 -12.88 -28.23
CA ARG A 64 -10.49 -11.97 -29.20
C ARG A 64 -9.28 -11.25 -28.64
N GLY A 65 -8.93 -11.52 -27.35
CA GLY A 65 -7.80 -10.86 -26.67
C GLY A 65 -8.14 -9.47 -26.13
N VAL A 66 -9.43 -9.10 -26.03
CA VAL A 66 -9.86 -7.81 -25.46
C VAL A 66 -10.01 -7.95 -23.96
N TYR A 67 -9.43 -7.02 -23.19
CA TYR A 67 -9.57 -6.98 -21.74
C TYR A 67 -11.01 -6.72 -21.29
N VAL A 68 -11.45 -7.52 -20.32
CA VAL A 68 -12.77 -7.42 -19.69
C VAL A 68 -12.64 -7.00 -18.23
N GLU A 69 -13.73 -6.49 -17.64
CA GLU A 69 -13.71 -6.07 -16.23
C GLU A 69 -13.46 -7.25 -15.30
N ALA A 70 -12.37 -7.22 -14.54
CA ALA A 70 -11.99 -8.31 -13.65
C ALA A 70 -13.04 -8.57 -12.56
N SER A 71 -13.78 -7.55 -12.14
CA SER A 71 -14.85 -7.65 -11.14
C SER A 71 -16.10 -8.40 -11.62
N GLU A 72 -16.27 -8.56 -12.92
CA GLU A 72 -17.41 -9.26 -13.53
C GLU A 72 -17.09 -10.73 -13.85
N VAL A 73 -15.82 -11.13 -13.70
CA VAL A 73 -15.35 -12.48 -14.00
C VAL A 73 -15.56 -13.39 -12.79
N VAL A 74 -16.13 -14.57 -13.04
CA VAL A 74 -16.43 -15.56 -12.01
C VAL A 74 -15.66 -16.85 -12.29
N GLU A 75 -15.13 -17.44 -11.22
CA GLU A 75 -14.53 -18.78 -11.28
C GLU A 75 -15.59 -19.87 -11.13
N ARG A 76 -15.56 -20.86 -12.04
CA ARG A 76 -16.38 -22.06 -11.98
C ARG A 76 -15.49 -23.27 -12.34
N ASP A 77 -15.35 -24.22 -11.45
CA ASP A 77 -14.59 -25.45 -11.66
C ASP A 77 -13.15 -25.24 -12.17
N GLY A 78 -12.45 -24.24 -11.62
CA GLY A 78 -11.06 -23.90 -11.98
C GLY A 78 -10.92 -23.16 -13.32
N ARG A 79 -12.03 -22.70 -13.90
CA ARG A 79 -12.05 -21.89 -15.12
C ARG A 79 -12.75 -20.55 -14.87
N TRP A 80 -12.42 -19.57 -15.70
CA TRP A 80 -12.88 -18.19 -15.53
C TRP A 80 -13.87 -17.85 -16.63
N TYR A 81 -14.96 -17.18 -16.27
CA TYR A 81 -16.07 -16.87 -17.17
C TYR A 81 -16.54 -15.43 -16.97
N LEU A 82 -16.84 -14.75 -18.07
CA LEU A 82 -17.65 -13.52 -18.11
C LEU A 82 -19.06 -13.93 -18.55
N GLY A 83 -20.02 -13.91 -17.62
CA GLY A 83 -21.31 -14.56 -17.86
C GLY A 83 -21.14 -16.06 -18.11
N ASP A 84 -21.41 -16.53 -19.32
CA ASP A 84 -21.23 -17.91 -19.72
C ASP A 84 -20.07 -18.11 -20.71
N GLU A 85 -19.37 -17.03 -21.09
CA GLU A 85 -18.24 -17.09 -22.01
C GLU A 85 -16.93 -17.30 -21.25
N PRO A 86 -16.10 -18.29 -21.66
CA PRO A 86 -14.80 -18.51 -21.04
C PRO A 86 -13.83 -17.38 -21.38
N VAL A 87 -13.05 -16.96 -20.38
CA VAL A 87 -12.01 -15.93 -20.53
C VAL A 87 -10.63 -16.48 -20.17
N ASN A 88 -9.60 -15.89 -20.76
CA ASN A 88 -8.22 -16.19 -20.43
C ASN A 88 -7.77 -15.31 -19.26
N ARG A 89 -6.95 -15.86 -18.37
CA ARG A 89 -6.41 -15.15 -17.20
C ARG A 89 -4.93 -14.95 -17.34
N GLU A 90 -4.45 -13.74 -17.09
CA GLU A 90 -3.04 -13.41 -16.96
C GLU A 90 -2.76 -12.69 -15.65
N TYR A 91 -1.57 -12.90 -15.10
CA TYR A 91 -1.14 -12.25 -13.85
C TYR A 91 -0.06 -11.22 -14.14
N GLY A 92 -0.20 -10.02 -13.57
CA GLY A 92 0.79 -8.98 -13.76
C GLY A 92 0.38 -7.64 -13.19
N LYS A 93 0.77 -6.58 -13.88
CA LYS A 93 0.53 -5.20 -13.45
C LYS A 93 -0.97 -4.92 -13.27
N MET A 94 -1.30 -4.18 -12.22
CA MET A 94 -2.62 -3.55 -12.09
C MET A 94 -2.66 -2.26 -12.91
N GLY A 95 -3.70 -2.08 -13.72
CA GLY A 95 -3.80 -0.89 -14.56
C GLY A 95 -5.17 -0.72 -15.23
N LYS A 96 -5.56 0.54 -15.47
CA LYS A 96 -6.86 0.89 -16.08
C LYS A 96 -7.07 0.24 -17.45
N SER A 97 -6.02 0.17 -18.27
CA SER A 97 -6.08 -0.47 -19.60
C SER A 97 -6.31 -1.98 -19.52
N LEU A 98 -5.96 -2.61 -18.40
CA LEU A 98 -6.13 -4.05 -18.16
C LEU A 98 -7.47 -4.37 -17.46
N ARG A 99 -8.24 -3.35 -17.09
CA ARG A 99 -9.54 -3.47 -16.42
C ARG A 99 -9.51 -4.33 -15.14
N ASN A 100 -8.40 -4.28 -14.41
CA ASN A 100 -8.18 -5.04 -13.19
C ASN A 100 -7.87 -4.15 -11.98
N VAL A 101 -8.27 -2.88 -12.03
CA VAL A 101 -8.00 -1.90 -10.98
C VAL A 101 -8.94 -2.07 -9.81
N VAL A 102 -8.38 -2.09 -8.60
CA VAL A 102 -9.12 -1.89 -7.36
C VAL A 102 -8.89 -0.44 -6.91
N THR A 103 -9.96 0.32 -6.73
CA THR A 103 -9.87 1.71 -6.32
C THR A 103 -9.85 1.83 -4.80
N PRO A 104 -9.01 2.70 -4.22
CA PRO A 104 -9.03 2.95 -2.78
C PRO A 104 -10.41 3.37 -2.24
N ASP A 105 -11.17 4.15 -3.02
CA ASP A 105 -12.49 4.66 -2.61
C ASP A 105 -13.48 3.55 -2.28
N GLY A 106 -13.51 2.47 -3.08
CA GLY A 106 -14.33 1.30 -2.80
C GLY A 106 -13.95 0.63 -1.49
N ILE A 107 -12.66 0.46 -1.26
CA ILE A 107 -12.13 -0.14 -0.03
C ILE A 107 -12.39 0.75 1.19
N TYR A 108 -12.24 2.07 1.06
CA TYR A 108 -12.55 2.99 2.16
C TYR A 108 -14.02 2.95 2.56
N THR A 109 -14.91 2.83 1.58
CA THR A 109 -16.35 2.76 1.83
C THR A 109 -16.74 1.47 2.54
N GLU A 110 -16.13 0.35 2.18
CA GLU A 110 -16.48 -0.98 2.70
C GLU A 110 -15.75 -1.32 4.02
N TYR A 111 -14.46 -1.01 4.11
CA TYR A 111 -13.59 -1.46 5.22
C TYR A 111 -12.98 -0.33 6.05
N GLY A 112 -13.04 0.90 5.58
CA GLY A 112 -12.39 2.05 6.21
C GLY A 112 -10.92 2.23 5.85
N ALA A 113 -10.44 3.47 6.01
CA ALA A 113 -9.07 3.85 5.64
C ALA A 113 -7.99 3.13 6.47
N ASP A 114 -8.22 2.93 7.76
CA ASP A 114 -7.25 2.27 8.64
C ASP A 114 -7.05 0.81 8.26
N THR A 115 -8.13 0.13 7.83
CA THR A 115 -8.04 -1.25 7.32
C THR A 115 -7.18 -1.32 6.06
N LEU A 116 -7.39 -0.42 5.09
CA LEU A 116 -6.56 -0.40 3.88
C LEU A 116 -5.09 -0.15 4.21
N ARG A 117 -4.80 0.87 5.00
CA ARG A 117 -3.41 1.23 5.37
C ARG A 117 -2.70 0.08 6.10
N LEU A 118 -3.40 -0.56 7.04
CA LEU A 118 -2.85 -1.71 7.76
C LEU A 118 -2.65 -2.92 6.83
N TYR A 119 -3.58 -3.15 5.89
CA TYR A 119 -3.45 -4.21 4.91
C TYR A 119 -2.26 -3.99 3.96
N GLU A 120 -2.04 -2.78 3.47
CA GLU A 120 -0.88 -2.45 2.64
C GLU A 120 0.44 -2.72 3.38
N MET A 121 0.52 -2.37 4.64
CA MET A 121 1.70 -2.67 5.48
C MET A 121 1.85 -4.17 5.76
N PHE A 122 0.74 -4.89 5.89
CA PHE A 122 0.73 -6.33 6.15
C PHE A 122 1.15 -7.17 4.93
N MET A 123 0.91 -6.70 3.71
CA MET A 123 1.24 -7.44 2.49
C MET A 123 2.74 -7.80 2.35
N GLY A 124 3.60 -7.16 3.12
CA GLY A 124 5.02 -7.51 3.20
C GLY A 124 5.97 -6.33 2.92
N PRO A 125 7.27 -6.62 2.67
CA PRO A 125 8.25 -5.59 2.42
C PRO A 125 7.84 -4.67 1.28
N LEU A 126 8.06 -3.37 1.47
CA LEU A 126 7.62 -2.33 0.51
C LEU A 126 8.28 -2.49 -0.88
N ASP A 127 9.46 -3.06 -0.96
CA ASP A 127 10.22 -3.29 -2.20
C ASP A 127 9.81 -4.55 -2.97
N ALA A 128 8.98 -5.42 -2.37
CA ALA A 128 8.51 -6.64 -2.99
C ALA A 128 7.18 -6.44 -3.72
N SER A 129 7.09 -6.91 -4.97
CA SER A 129 5.81 -6.97 -5.69
C SER A 129 4.89 -8.01 -5.05
N ARG A 130 3.60 -7.67 -4.90
CA ARG A 130 2.62 -8.51 -4.21
C ARG A 130 1.30 -8.56 -4.96
N PRO A 131 0.61 -9.72 -4.94
CA PRO A 131 -0.73 -9.80 -5.48
C PRO A 131 -1.72 -9.06 -4.58
N TRP A 132 -2.61 -8.30 -5.19
CA TRP A 132 -3.78 -7.80 -4.51
C TRP A 132 -4.78 -8.94 -4.31
N ASN A 133 -5.27 -9.06 -3.08
CA ASN A 133 -6.33 -9.99 -2.75
C ASN A 133 -7.33 -9.32 -1.79
N THR A 134 -8.49 -8.94 -2.31
CA THR A 134 -9.52 -8.28 -1.50
C THR A 134 -10.04 -9.18 -0.37
N THR A 135 -9.97 -10.50 -0.52
CA THR A 135 -10.45 -11.43 0.53
C THR A 135 -9.57 -11.37 1.79
N ASP A 136 -8.28 -11.11 1.64
CA ASP A 136 -7.33 -11.08 2.77
C ASP A 136 -7.51 -9.84 3.64
N ILE A 137 -8.09 -8.76 3.09
CA ILE A 137 -8.36 -7.52 3.85
C ILE A 137 -9.34 -7.77 5.01
N VAL A 138 -10.23 -8.75 4.88
CA VAL A 138 -11.20 -9.11 5.91
C VAL A 138 -10.54 -9.53 7.22
N GLY A 139 -9.38 -10.20 7.13
CA GLY A 139 -8.59 -10.59 8.30
C GLY A 139 -8.11 -9.39 9.10
N VAL A 140 -7.61 -8.38 8.39
CA VAL A 140 -7.13 -7.12 8.96
C VAL A 140 -8.30 -6.31 9.56
N HIS A 141 -9.42 -6.22 8.84
CA HIS A 141 -10.62 -5.55 9.31
C HIS A 141 -11.15 -6.17 10.63
N ARG A 142 -11.23 -7.50 10.70
CA ARG A 142 -11.63 -8.22 11.93
C ARG A 142 -10.65 -7.99 13.09
N PHE A 143 -9.36 -7.84 12.81
CA PHE A 143 -8.38 -7.48 13.83
C PHE A 143 -8.68 -6.11 14.42
N LEU A 144 -8.90 -5.09 13.59
CA LEU A 144 -9.23 -3.73 14.03
C LEU A 144 -10.56 -3.69 14.82
N GLN A 145 -11.58 -4.42 14.34
CA GLN A 145 -12.85 -4.51 15.06
C GLN A 145 -12.70 -5.16 16.45
N ARG A 146 -11.87 -6.20 16.58
CA ARG A 146 -11.60 -6.81 17.89
C ARG A 146 -10.82 -5.88 18.80
N LEU A 147 -9.82 -5.18 18.25
CA LEU A 147 -9.06 -4.18 19.00
C LEU A 147 -9.99 -3.08 19.53
N TRP A 148 -10.85 -2.55 18.68
CA TRP A 148 -11.82 -1.51 19.04
C TRP A 148 -12.72 -1.96 20.18
N ARG A 149 -13.39 -3.12 20.06
CA ARG A 149 -14.30 -3.67 21.07
C ARG A 149 -13.63 -4.00 22.40
N ASN A 150 -12.32 -4.27 22.40
CA ASN A 150 -11.58 -4.47 23.64
C ASN A 150 -11.25 -3.15 24.36
N LEU A 151 -11.27 -2.03 23.66
CA LEU A 151 -10.88 -0.74 24.21
C LEU A 151 -12.05 0.22 24.41
N VAL A 152 -13.14 0.04 23.66
CA VAL A 152 -14.25 0.98 23.60
C VAL A 152 -15.57 0.25 23.80
N GLU A 153 -16.42 0.76 24.68
CA GLU A 153 -17.82 0.34 24.78
C GLU A 153 -18.58 0.90 23.56
N GLU A 154 -19.14 0.02 22.74
CA GLU A 154 -19.74 0.41 21.44
C GLU A 154 -20.98 1.31 21.62
N ASP A 155 -21.76 1.11 22.71
CA ASP A 155 -22.99 1.85 22.95
C ASP A 155 -22.76 3.24 23.48
N THR A 156 -21.75 3.45 24.33
CA THR A 156 -21.49 4.72 25.00
C THR A 156 -20.29 5.48 24.46
N GLY A 157 -19.36 4.80 23.78
CA GLY A 157 -18.09 5.34 23.35
C GLY A 157 -17.05 5.49 24.47
N ASP A 158 -17.34 4.99 25.66
CA ASP A 158 -16.44 5.03 26.80
C ASP A 158 -15.26 4.06 26.64
N LEU A 159 -14.11 4.43 27.18
CA LEU A 159 -12.93 3.57 27.15
C LEU A 159 -12.99 2.52 28.25
N HIS A 160 -12.78 1.25 27.89
CA HIS A 160 -12.54 0.14 28.81
C HIS A 160 -11.12 0.18 29.39
N VAL A 161 -10.74 1.31 30.03
CA VAL A 161 -9.42 1.49 30.63
C VAL A 161 -9.59 1.66 32.13
N ALA A 162 -8.93 0.81 32.91
CA ALA A 162 -8.86 0.96 34.37
C ALA A 162 -7.54 1.64 34.75
N ASP A 163 -7.60 2.59 35.66
CA ASP A 163 -6.40 3.17 36.30
C ASP A 163 -5.92 2.23 37.42
N ALA A 164 -5.44 1.07 37.00
CA ALA A 164 -4.94 0.02 37.88
C ALA A 164 -3.64 -0.57 37.32
N PRO A 165 -2.71 -1.01 38.17
CA PRO A 165 -1.52 -1.68 37.69
C PRO A 165 -1.89 -3.00 37.02
N ALA A 166 -1.29 -3.28 35.86
CA ALA A 166 -1.44 -4.53 35.18
C ALA A 166 -0.90 -5.70 36.04
N ASP A 167 -1.55 -6.86 35.97
CA ASP A 167 -1.04 -8.08 36.59
C ASP A 167 0.28 -8.54 35.96
N GLU A 168 0.94 -9.48 36.61
CA GLU A 168 2.27 -9.95 36.21
C GLU A 168 2.24 -10.67 34.85
N GLU A 169 1.17 -11.38 34.51
CA GLU A 169 1.01 -12.06 33.22
C GLU A 169 0.88 -11.05 32.07
N THR A 170 0.03 -10.07 32.22
CA THR A 170 -0.14 -8.96 31.28
C THR A 170 1.17 -8.18 31.08
N ARG A 171 1.89 -7.89 32.17
CA ARG A 171 3.19 -7.21 32.07
C ARG A 171 4.23 -8.03 31.29
N ARG A 172 4.31 -9.34 31.54
CA ARG A 172 5.22 -10.23 30.79
C ARG A 172 4.87 -10.31 29.32
N LEU A 173 3.57 -10.38 29.00
CA LEU A 173 3.10 -10.38 27.61
C LEU A 173 3.43 -9.07 26.93
N LEU A 174 3.19 -7.94 27.58
CA LEU A 174 3.51 -6.61 27.08
C LEU A 174 5.02 -6.49 26.75
N HIS A 175 5.89 -6.85 27.68
CA HIS A 175 7.34 -6.78 27.47
C HIS A 175 7.83 -7.71 26.35
N ARG A 176 7.26 -8.91 26.22
CA ARG A 176 7.54 -9.79 25.09
C ARG A 176 7.10 -9.19 23.76
N THR A 177 5.94 -8.56 23.74
CA THR A 177 5.40 -7.92 22.53
C THR A 177 6.26 -6.73 22.12
N ILE A 178 6.68 -5.90 23.08
CA ILE A 178 7.59 -4.77 22.82
C ILE A 178 8.91 -5.26 22.23
N ASP A 179 9.48 -6.34 22.77
CA ASP A 179 10.74 -6.91 22.28
C ASP A 179 10.59 -7.48 20.86
N ALA A 180 9.46 -8.11 20.56
CA ALA A 180 9.18 -8.70 19.24
C ALA A 180 8.90 -7.65 18.14
N VAL A 181 8.42 -6.45 18.50
CA VAL A 181 8.08 -5.38 17.55
C VAL A 181 9.27 -4.42 17.31
N ARG A 182 10.24 -4.41 18.18
CA ARG A 182 11.41 -3.50 18.18
C ARG A 182 12.52 -3.99 17.23
#